data_2130e6f3fcaf07763300fd7b4ab1b603
#
_entry.id   2130e6f3fcaf07763300fd7b4ab1b603
#
_cell.length_a   1.000
_cell.length_b   1.000
_cell.length_c   1.000
_cell.angle_alpha   90.00
_cell.angle_beta   90.00
_cell.angle_gamma   90.00
#
_symmetry.space_group_name_H-M   'P 1'
#
loop_
_entity.id
_entity.type
_entity.pdbx_description
1 polymer ?
#
loop_
_entity_poly.entity_id
_entity_poly.type
_entity_poly.pdbx_seq_one_letter_code
_entity_poly.pdbx_strand_id
1 'polypeptide(L)'
;MELTILNVRKDKMIEKRNKKNKSDTLRLSSDLIFVRHAEEIRDSDIDNNLLPLTNLGIAQAQEVSKLLENQFDITFCSTSMRALITARIISNGEEPIQDKRLLERGWGNKKQDGNETDKEAEIRIINFLKEIMKKYSGKRILIVTHGALIKIAQNAIENNVIDRGRLNNCATIKYTKNGKKLVLKN
;
A
#
# COMPACT_ATOMS: atom_id res chain seq x y z
N MET A 1 -24.88 -50.40 0.17
CA MET A 1 -23.56 -49.79 0.46
C MET A 1 -23.14 -48.70 -0.55
N GLU A 2 -23.66 -48.67 -1.77
CA GLU A 2 -23.30 -47.67 -2.80
C GLU A 2 -23.90 -46.26 -2.62
N LEU A 3 -25.08 -46.15 -2.02
CA LEU A 3 -25.76 -44.86 -1.80
C LEU A 3 -25.02 -43.95 -0.80
N THR A 4 -24.32 -44.52 0.19
CA THR A 4 -23.58 -43.75 1.22
C THR A 4 -22.30 -43.12 0.65
N ILE A 5 -21.64 -43.74 -0.31
CA ILE A 5 -20.40 -43.26 -0.92
C ILE A 5 -20.69 -42.11 -1.89
N LEU A 6 -21.83 -42.12 -2.58
CA LEU A 6 -22.27 -41.06 -3.50
C LEU A 6 -22.60 -39.73 -2.76
N ASN A 7 -23.21 -39.83 -1.59
CA ASN A 7 -23.53 -38.64 -0.79
C ASN A 7 -22.26 -37.97 -0.22
N VAL A 8 -21.28 -38.74 0.29
CA VAL A 8 -20.01 -38.20 0.80
C VAL A 8 -19.19 -37.51 -0.32
N ARG A 9 -19.24 -38.03 -1.54
CA ARG A 9 -18.56 -37.39 -2.70
C ARG A 9 -19.25 -36.09 -3.13
N LYS A 10 -20.59 -36.05 -3.10
CA LYS A 10 -21.34 -34.81 -3.40
C LYS A 10 -21.07 -33.72 -2.36
N ASP A 11 -21.07 -34.06 -1.08
CA ASP A 11 -20.83 -33.08 -0.02
C ASP A 11 -19.39 -32.53 -0.06
N LYS A 12 -18.38 -33.36 -0.33
CA LYS A 12 -16.99 -32.91 -0.53
C LYS A 12 -16.81 -32.05 -1.79
N MET A 13 -17.57 -32.29 -2.85
CA MET A 13 -17.55 -31.45 -4.07
C MET A 13 -18.26 -30.11 -3.83
N ILE A 14 -19.35 -30.10 -3.08
CA ILE A 14 -20.06 -28.87 -2.69
C ILE A 14 -19.19 -28.03 -1.74
N GLU A 15 -18.53 -28.64 -0.77
CA GLU A 15 -17.60 -27.95 0.14
C GLU A 15 -16.37 -27.35 -0.58
N LYS A 16 -15.78 -28.09 -1.52
CA LYS A 16 -14.70 -27.58 -2.39
C LYS A 16 -15.18 -26.45 -3.29
N ARG A 17 -16.39 -26.53 -3.83
CA ARG A 17 -17.00 -25.48 -4.67
C ARG A 17 -17.32 -24.23 -3.86
N ASN A 18 -17.82 -24.40 -2.63
CA ASN A 18 -18.10 -23.30 -1.71
C ASN A 18 -16.80 -22.65 -1.19
N LYS A 19 -15.74 -23.42 -0.91
CA LYS A 19 -14.42 -22.87 -0.56
C LYS A 19 -13.79 -22.10 -1.72
N LYS A 20 -13.90 -22.62 -2.96
CA LYS A 20 -13.41 -21.95 -4.16
C LYS A 20 -14.20 -20.67 -4.44
N ASN A 21 -15.54 -20.70 -4.34
CA ASN A 21 -16.39 -19.52 -4.51
C ASN A 21 -16.17 -18.47 -3.41
N LYS A 22 -15.88 -18.89 -2.16
CA LYS A 22 -15.58 -17.95 -1.07
C LYS A 22 -14.21 -17.28 -1.25
N SER A 23 -13.20 -18.00 -1.78
CA SER A 23 -11.91 -17.41 -2.14
C SER A 23 -12.00 -16.50 -3.37
N ASP A 24 -12.82 -16.85 -4.36
CA ASP A 24 -13.00 -16.07 -5.58
C ASP A 24 -13.89 -14.83 -5.34
N THR A 25 -14.87 -14.90 -4.44
CA THR A 25 -15.68 -13.73 -4.04
C THR A 25 -14.86 -12.72 -3.24
N LEU A 26 -13.87 -13.18 -2.45
CA LEU A 26 -12.90 -12.32 -1.76
C LEU A 26 -11.88 -11.67 -2.70
N ARG A 27 -11.67 -12.21 -3.92
CA ARG A 27 -10.74 -11.67 -4.93
C ARG A 27 -11.35 -10.60 -5.85
N LEU A 28 -12.64 -10.29 -5.75
CA LEU A 28 -13.29 -9.25 -6.55
C LEU A 28 -13.09 -7.83 -6.01
N SER A 29 -12.58 -7.68 -4.80
CA SER A 29 -12.23 -6.39 -4.22
C SER A 29 -10.73 -6.15 -4.30
N SER A 30 -10.30 -5.06 -4.94
CA SER A 30 -8.91 -4.61 -4.84
C SER A 30 -8.69 -4.00 -3.46
N ASP A 31 -7.69 -4.48 -2.73
CA ASP A 31 -7.26 -3.87 -1.48
C ASP A 31 -6.04 -2.98 -1.75
N LEU A 32 -6.12 -1.71 -1.36
CA LEU A 32 -4.99 -0.79 -1.34
C LEU A 32 -4.51 -0.63 0.09
N ILE A 33 -3.23 -0.85 0.31
CA ILE A 33 -2.60 -0.72 1.63
C ILE A 33 -1.50 0.31 1.51
N PHE A 34 -1.73 1.50 2.09
CA PHE A 34 -0.70 2.53 2.20
C PHE A 34 0.09 2.31 3.48
N VAL A 35 1.41 2.43 3.36
CA VAL A 35 2.32 2.42 4.50
C VAL A 35 3.27 3.60 4.38
N ARG A 36 3.37 4.43 5.44
CA ARG A 36 4.45 5.40 5.54
C ARG A 36 5.76 4.67 5.73
N HIS A 37 6.84 5.11 5.05
CA HIS A 37 8.17 4.55 5.27
C HIS A 37 8.53 4.49 6.76
N ALA A 38 9.38 3.53 7.13
CA ALA A 38 9.93 3.38 8.46
C ALA A 38 10.92 4.52 8.80
N GLU A 39 11.40 4.57 10.03
CA GLU A 39 12.32 5.61 10.48
C GLU A 39 13.60 5.61 9.67
N GLU A 40 13.93 6.78 9.12
CA GLU A 40 15.15 7.03 8.37
C GLU A 40 16.26 7.64 9.23
N ILE A 41 17.52 7.42 8.86
CA ILE A 41 18.66 8.14 9.39
C ILE A 41 18.49 9.62 9.05
N ARG A 42 18.84 10.50 9.98
CA ARG A 42 18.85 11.95 9.75
C ARG A 42 20.31 12.38 9.61
N ASP A 43 20.69 12.70 8.39
CA ASP A 43 22.01 13.19 8.05
C ASP A 43 21.86 14.33 7.05
N SER A 44 22.35 15.54 7.43
CA SER A 44 22.25 16.73 6.58
C SER A 44 23.18 16.68 5.38
N ASP A 45 24.21 15.86 5.42
CA ASP A 45 25.24 15.76 4.39
C ASP A 45 24.85 14.76 3.27
N ILE A 46 23.81 13.97 3.53
CA ILE A 46 23.27 13.00 2.57
C ILE A 46 22.02 13.57 1.88
N ASP A 47 21.92 13.36 0.57
CA ASP A 47 20.65 13.68 -0.14
C ASP A 47 19.48 12.97 0.55
N ASN A 48 18.43 13.75 0.84
CA ASN A 48 17.27 13.25 1.57
C ASN A 48 16.61 12.02 0.92
N ASN A 49 16.73 11.86 -0.40
CA ASN A 49 16.20 10.68 -1.09
C ASN A 49 17.08 9.42 -0.92
N LEU A 50 18.34 9.60 -0.52
CA LEU A 50 19.31 8.52 -0.32
C LEU A 50 19.41 8.07 1.15
N LEU A 51 18.70 8.71 2.08
CA LEU A 51 18.70 8.36 3.50
C LEU A 51 18.17 6.94 3.72
N PRO A 52 18.97 6.01 4.28
CA PRO A 52 18.53 4.67 4.61
C PRO A 52 17.73 4.64 5.92
N LEU A 53 17.29 3.45 6.31
CA LEU A 53 16.59 3.24 7.59
C LEU A 53 17.57 3.17 8.76
N THR A 54 17.11 3.57 9.94
CA THR A 54 17.75 3.25 11.21
C THR A 54 17.53 1.77 11.58
N ASN A 55 18.25 1.25 12.58
CA ASN A 55 17.97 -0.08 13.13
C ASN A 55 16.54 -0.17 13.67
N LEU A 56 16.02 0.91 14.29
CA LEU A 56 14.63 1.00 14.73
C LEU A 56 13.69 0.97 13.53
N GLY A 57 14.00 1.70 12.45
CA GLY A 57 13.22 1.66 11.22
C GLY A 57 13.14 0.27 10.61
N ILE A 58 14.23 -0.49 10.61
CA ILE A 58 14.23 -1.89 10.16
C ILE A 58 13.28 -2.73 11.02
N ALA A 59 13.36 -2.60 12.34
CA ALA A 59 12.46 -3.33 13.25
C ALA A 59 10.99 -2.94 13.05
N GLN A 60 10.68 -1.65 12.87
CA GLN A 60 9.32 -1.17 12.56
C GLN A 60 8.78 -1.80 11.27
N ALA A 61 9.58 -1.85 10.21
CA ALA A 61 9.16 -2.44 8.94
C ALA A 61 8.94 -3.96 9.05
N GLN A 62 9.77 -4.66 9.82
CA GLN A 62 9.61 -6.10 10.10
C GLN A 62 8.33 -6.40 10.88
N GLU A 63 7.96 -5.53 11.83
CA GLU A 63 6.73 -5.66 12.59
C GLU A 63 5.50 -5.52 11.66
N VAL A 64 5.47 -4.47 10.83
CA VAL A 64 4.41 -4.30 9.83
C VAL A 64 4.36 -5.47 8.84
N SER A 65 5.50 -6.02 8.44
CA SER A 65 5.57 -7.21 7.60
C SER A 65 4.80 -8.37 8.21
N LYS A 66 5.01 -8.66 9.50
CA LYS A 66 4.30 -9.71 10.25
C LYS A 66 2.79 -9.42 10.33
N LEU A 67 2.41 -8.17 10.67
CA LEU A 67 1.01 -7.76 10.81
C LEU A 67 0.22 -7.83 9.49
N LEU A 68 0.88 -7.62 8.37
CA LEU A 68 0.27 -7.65 7.04
C LEU A 68 0.34 -9.02 6.36
N GLU A 69 0.93 -10.05 7.05
CA GLU A 69 1.04 -11.44 6.59
C GLU A 69 1.74 -11.60 5.22
N ASN A 70 2.52 -10.60 4.79
CA ASN A 70 3.30 -10.59 3.53
C ASN A 70 2.53 -11.02 2.27
N GLN A 71 1.21 -10.86 2.24
CA GLN A 71 0.37 -11.33 1.16
C GLN A 71 -0.03 -10.18 0.24
N PHE A 72 0.89 -9.78 -0.63
CA PHE A 72 0.63 -8.76 -1.64
C PHE A 72 0.76 -9.38 -3.03
N ASP A 73 -0.14 -9.02 -3.93
CA ASP A 73 0.02 -9.39 -5.33
C ASP A 73 1.02 -8.46 -6.04
N ILE A 74 1.12 -7.21 -5.56
CA ILE A 74 1.97 -6.18 -6.16
C ILE A 74 2.37 -5.18 -5.08
N THR A 75 3.65 -4.78 -5.09
CA THR A 75 4.20 -3.75 -4.23
C THR A 75 4.70 -2.57 -5.05
N PHE A 76 4.22 -1.37 -4.73
CA PHE A 76 4.74 -0.10 -5.24
C PHE A 76 5.45 0.67 -4.14
N CYS A 77 6.47 1.44 -4.49
CA CYS A 77 7.09 2.35 -3.54
C CYS A 77 7.56 3.66 -4.19
N SER A 78 7.74 4.67 -3.34
CA SER A 78 8.48 5.88 -3.70
C SER A 78 9.91 5.55 -4.11
N THR A 79 10.51 6.38 -4.96
CA THR A 79 11.91 6.24 -5.39
C THR A 79 12.93 6.62 -4.30
N SER A 80 12.49 7.08 -3.12
CA SER A 80 13.40 7.36 -2.01
C SER A 80 13.88 6.06 -1.34
N MET A 81 15.14 6.04 -0.90
CA MET A 81 15.80 4.86 -0.31
C MET A 81 15.02 4.30 0.89
N ARG A 82 14.57 5.18 1.82
CA ARG A 82 13.79 4.76 2.99
C ARG A 82 12.48 4.05 2.63
N ALA A 83 11.78 4.50 1.58
CA ALA A 83 10.56 3.84 1.14
C ALA A 83 10.85 2.52 0.42
N LEU A 84 11.91 2.47 -0.39
CA LEU A 84 12.36 1.26 -1.08
C LEU A 84 12.75 0.16 -0.09
N ILE A 85 13.59 0.48 0.92
CA ILE A 85 14.00 -0.49 1.94
C ILE A 85 12.79 -0.96 2.76
N THR A 86 11.92 -0.04 3.17
CA THR A 86 10.69 -0.38 3.90
C THR A 86 9.81 -1.34 3.08
N ALA A 87 9.62 -1.06 1.79
CA ALA A 87 8.81 -1.89 0.89
C ALA A 87 9.40 -3.30 0.74
N ARG A 88 10.70 -3.42 0.52
CA ARG A 88 11.39 -4.73 0.43
C ARG A 88 11.23 -5.56 1.71
N ILE A 89 11.35 -4.94 2.88
CA ILE A 89 11.16 -5.65 4.15
C ILE A 89 9.71 -6.12 4.29
N ILE A 90 8.73 -5.25 4.01
CA ILE A 90 7.30 -5.60 4.16
C ILE A 90 6.87 -6.65 3.13
N SER A 91 7.41 -6.64 1.91
CA SER A 91 7.10 -7.62 0.86
C SER A 91 7.98 -8.89 0.92
N ASN A 92 8.69 -9.11 2.03
CA ASN A 92 9.55 -10.27 2.25
C ASN A 92 10.65 -10.46 1.19
N GLY A 93 11.27 -9.35 0.78
CA GLY A 93 12.39 -9.33 -0.16
C GLY A 93 11.98 -9.26 -1.64
N GLU A 94 10.69 -9.23 -1.95
CA GLU A 94 10.25 -8.98 -3.33
C GLU A 94 10.64 -7.55 -3.75
N GLU A 95 11.06 -7.40 -5.02
CA GLU A 95 11.46 -6.09 -5.56
C GLU A 95 10.23 -5.24 -5.89
N PRO A 96 10.03 -4.10 -5.21
CA PRO A 96 8.87 -3.24 -5.45
C PRO A 96 9.03 -2.42 -6.73
N ILE A 97 7.92 -2.11 -7.37
CA ILE A 97 7.87 -1.19 -8.50
C ILE A 97 7.99 0.24 -7.98
N GLN A 98 9.08 0.91 -8.35
CA GLN A 98 9.31 2.30 -7.96
C GLN A 98 8.54 3.26 -8.88
N ASP A 99 7.86 4.26 -8.29
CA ASP A 99 7.14 5.28 -9.05
C ASP A 99 7.39 6.68 -8.45
N LYS A 100 7.83 7.61 -9.28
CA LYS A 100 8.11 9.01 -8.87
C LYS A 100 6.87 9.73 -8.36
N ARG A 101 5.67 9.31 -8.79
CA ARG A 101 4.41 9.86 -8.29
C ARG A 101 4.15 9.55 -6.82
N LEU A 102 4.98 8.68 -6.20
CA LEU A 102 4.93 8.34 -4.78
C LEU A 102 5.96 9.10 -3.94
N LEU A 103 6.71 10.05 -4.50
CA LEU A 103 7.62 10.94 -3.75
C LEU A 103 6.85 11.81 -2.75
N GLU A 104 7.51 12.21 -1.67
CA GLU A 104 6.93 13.12 -0.67
C GLU A 104 6.55 14.45 -1.31
N ARG A 105 5.51 15.09 -0.78
CA ARG A 105 5.09 16.42 -1.23
C ARG A 105 6.18 17.47 -0.96
N GLY A 106 6.55 18.23 -1.98
CA GLY A 106 7.47 19.38 -1.87
C GLY A 106 8.92 19.03 -1.56
N TRP A 107 9.35 17.74 -1.66
CA TRP A 107 10.70 17.31 -1.34
C TRP A 107 11.55 16.96 -2.57
N GLY A 108 11.14 17.40 -3.74
CA GLY A 108 11.99 17.39 -4.93
C GLY A 108 12.79 18.68 -5.00
N ASN A 109 14.10 18.64 -4.76
CA ASN A 109 15.06 19.76 -4.91
C ASN A 109 14.59 21.14 -4.38
N LYS A 110 15.01 21.47 -3.17
CA LYS A 110 14.77 22.74 -2.49
C LYS A 110 15.23 24.01 -3.24
N LYS A 111 15.74 23.94 -4.47
CA LYS A 111 16.44 25.06 -5.10
C LYS A 111 16.04 25.43 -6.52
N GLN A 112 15.24 24.68 -7.25
CA GLN A 112 15.02 25.01 -8.65
C GLN A 112 13.58 25.16 -9.11
N ASP A 113 12.61 24.46 -8.54
CA ASP A 113 11.23 24.57 -8.96
C ASP A 113 10.33 24.79 -7.75
N GLY A 114 9.43 25.77 -7.83
CA GLY A 114 8.54 26.15 -6.75
C GLY A 114 7.92 24.96 -6.05
N ASN A 115 7.82 25.04 -4.72
CA ASN A 115 7.29 23.98 -3.87
C ASN A 115 5.99 23.43 -4.45
N GLU A 116 5.96 22.11 -4.72
CA GLU A 116 4.74 21.42 -5.16
C GLU A 116 3.59 21.71 -4.18
N THR A 117 2.48 22.18 -4.71
CA THR A 117 1.27 22.44 -3.92
C THR A 117 0.55 21.15 -3.55
N ASP A 118 -0.30 21.19 -2.50
CA ASP A 118 -1.15 20.05 -2.16
C ASP A 118 -2.01 19.60 -3.34
N LYS A 119 -2.46 20.54 -4.19
CA LYS A 119 -3.28 20.24 -5.36
C LYS A 119 -2.52 19.50 -6.46
N GLU A 120 -1.28 19.86 -6.71
CA GLU A 120 -0.42 19.16 -7.67
C GLU A 120 -0.08 17.76 -7.17
N ALA A 121 0.25 17.61 -5.88
CA ALA A 121 0.45 16.31 -5.26
C ALA A 121 -0.81 15.45 -5.31
N GLU A 122 -2.00 16.01 -5.09
CA GLU A 122 -3.28 15.34 -5.23
C GLU A 122 -3.50 14.82 -6.66
N ILE A 123 -3.27 15.66 -7.66
CA ILE A 123 -3.42 15.29 -9.08
C ILE A 123 -2.51 14.09 -9.42
N ARG A 124 -1.23 14.12 -9.03
CA ARG A 124 -0.30 13.04 -9.35
C ARG A 124 -0.64 11.73 -8.64
N ILE A 125 -1.02 11.78 -7.35
CA ILE A 125 -1.38 10.55 -6.62
C ILE A 125 -2.69 9.96 -7.11
N ILE A 126 -3.69 10.76 -7.43
CA ILE A 126 -4.96 10.28 -7.99
C ILE A 126 -4.76 9.67 -9.39
N ASN A 127 -3.91 10.26 -10.23
CA ASN A 127 -3.58 9.67 -11.53
C ASN A 127 -2.87 8.32 -11.38
N PHE A 128 -1.93 8.21 -10.43
CA PHE A 128 -1.31 6.93 -10.08
C PHE A 128 -2.34 5.90 -9.64
N LEU A 129 -3.22 6.26 -8.69
CA LEU A 129 -4.25 5.35 -8.17
C LEU A 129 -5.22 4.88 -9.25
N LYS A 130 -5.69 5.79 -10.13
CA LYS A 130 -6.58 5.44 -11.25
C LYS A 130 -5.93 4.43 -12.18
N GLU A 131 -4.65 4.60 -12.50
CA GLU A 131 -3.89 3.70 -13.36
C GLU A 131 -3.75 2.31 -12.74
N ILE A 132 -3.23 2.23 -11.51
CA ILE A 132 -2.99 0.93 -10.88
C ILE A 132 -4.28 0.18 -10.58
N MET A 133 -5.34 0.87 -10.17
CA MET A 133 -6.64 0.24 -9.92
C MET A 133 -7.32 -0.27 -11.19
N LYS A 134 -7.05 0.35 -12.34
CA LYS A 134 -7.50 -0.16 -13.65
C LYS A 134 -6.69 -1.37 -14.07
N LYS A 135 -5.35 -1.27 -13.96
CA LYS A 135 -4.41 -2.30 -14.43
C LYS A 135 -4.44 -3.57 -13.56
N TYR A 136 -4.59 -3.40 -12.25
CA TYR A 136 -4.47 -4.47 -11.25
C TYR A 136 -5.78 -4.69 -10.48
N SER A 137 -6.89 -4.73 -11.20
CA SER A 137 -8.21 -4.98 -10.61
C SER A 137 -8.26 -6.34 -9.90
N GLY A 138 -8.84 -6.40 -8.71
CA GLY A 138 -8.94 -7.62 -7.89
C GLY A 138 -7.65 -8.00 -7.15
N LYS A 139 -6.62 -7.15 -7.19
CA LYS A 139 -5.33 -7.39 -6.56
C LYS A 139 -5.20 -6.70 -5.22
N ARG A 140 -4.42 -7.31 -4.31
CA ARG A 140 -3.99 -6.72 -3.04
C ARG A 140 -2.69 -5.97 -3.27
N ILE A 141 -2.72 -4.64 -3.18
CA ILE A 141 -1.62 -3.75 -3.58
C ILE A 141 -1.05 -3.06 -2.35
N LEU A 142 0.25 -3.24 -2.10
CA LEU A 142 1.01 -2.46 -1.13
C LEU A 142 1.57 -1.20 -1.79
N ILE A 143 1.44 -0.05 -1.11
CA ILE A 143 1.99 1.24 -1.55
C ILE A 143 2.79 1.84 -0.40
N VAL A 144 4.12 1.82 -0.50
CA VAL A 144 5.00 2.42 0.51
C VAL A 144 5.43 3.81 0.05
N THR A 145 5.06 4.82 0.84
CA THR A 145 5.28 6.22 0.50
C THR A 145 5.49 7.08 1.77
N HIS A 146 5.08 8.32 1.77
CA HIS A 146 5.40 9.34 2.77
C HIS A 146 4.14 9.90 3.44
N GLY A 147 4.33 10.51 4.61
CA GLY A 147 3.23 10.93 5.46
C GLY A 147 2.31 11.98 4.84
N ALA A 148 2.85 13.05 4.26
CA ALA A 148 2.01 14.09 3.66
C ALA A 148 1.28 13.58 2.42
N LEU A 149 1.94 12.79 1.56
CA LEU A 149 1.29 12.23 0.38
C LEU A 149 0.17 11.25 0.72
N ILE A 150 0.33 10.43 1.76
CA ILE A 150 -0.74 9.54 2.23
C ILE A 150 -1.96 10.35 2.66
N LYS A 151 -1.76 11.43 3.42
CA LYS A 151 -2.87 12.30 3.86
C LYS A 151 -3.57 13.00 2.70
N ILE A 152 -2.81 13.46 1.70
CA ILE A 152 -3.39 14.02 0.48
C ILE A 152 -4.23 12.97 -0.26
N ALA A 153 -3.73 11.73 -0.37
CA ALA A 153 -4.49 10.64 -0.96
C ALA A 153 -5.77 10.33 -0.18
N GLN A 154 -5.71 10.29 1.16
CA GLN A 154 -6.88 10.10 2.01
C GLN A 154 -7.93 11.19 1.78
N ASN A 155 -7.53 12.47 1.82
CA ASN A 155 -8.44 13.59 1.59
C ASN A 155 -9.17 13.48 0.24
N ALA A 156 -8.43 13.10 -0.80
CA ALA A 156 -8.97 12.94 -2.15
C ALA A 156 -9.91 11.71 -2.27
N ILE A 157 -9.64 10.63 -1.55
CA ILE A 157 -10.46 9.41 -1.56
C ILE A 157 -11.74 9.60 -0.75
N GLU A 158 -11.63 10.23 0.42
CA GLU A 158 -12.73 10.32 1.41
C GLU A 158 -13.56 11.59 1.26
N ASN A 159 -13.15 12.53 0.39
CA ASN A 159 -13.76 13.87 0.25
C ASN A 159 -13.85 14.65 1.57
N ASN A 160 -12.92 14.42 2.50
CA ASN A 160 -12.86 15.03 3.80
C ASN A 160 -11.53 15.73 4.02
N VAL A 161 -11.54 16.82 4.78
CA VAL A 161 -10.31 17.41 5.29
C VAL A 161 -9.87 16.61 6.51
N ILE A 162 -8.95 15.67 6.31
CA ILE A 162 -8.38 14.88 7.40
C ILE A 162 -7.38 15.76 8.17
N ASP A 163 -7.33 15.57 9.49
CA ASP A 163 -6.37 16.22 10.37
C ASP A 163 -4.94 16.16 9.77
N ARG A 164 -4.28 17.32 9.74
CA ARG A 164 -2.92 17.47 9.20
C ARG A 164 -1.83 16.98 10.16
N GLY A 165 -2.18 16.34 11.28
CA GLY A 165 -1.23 15.75 12.21
C GLY A 165 -0.24 14.80 11.50
N ARG A 166 0.96 14.65 12.04
CA ARG A 166 2.00 13.80 11.46
C ARG A 166 1.61 12.32 11.60
N LEU A 167 1.62 11.58 10.50
CA LEU A 167 1.54 10.12 10.57
C LEU A 167 2.83 9.56 11.20
N ASN A 168 2.70 8.57 12.07
CA ASN A 168 3.86 7.84 12.60
C ASN A 168 4.56 7.04 11.49
N ASN A 169 5.84 6.73 11.68
CA ASN A 169 6.55 5.80 10.81
C ASN A 169 5.81 4.46 10.77
N CYS A 170 5.77 3.81 9.63
CA CYS A 170 5.02 2.57 9.40
C CYS A 170 3.50 2.65 9.64
N ALA A 171 2.92 3.86 9.82
CA ALA A 171 1.47 4.00 9.85
C ALA A 171 0.84 3.36 8.61
N THR A 172 -0.18 2.54 8.83
CA THR A 172 -0.82 1.72 7.80
C THR A 172 -2.27 2.12 7.63
N ILE A 173 -2.69 2.35 6.38
CA ILE A 173 -4.07 2.70 6.02
C ILE A 173 -4.55 1.74 4.94
N LYS A 174 -5.71 1.13 5.14
CA LYS A 174 -6.24 0.10 4.25
C LYS A 174 -7.54 0.57 3.62
N TYR A 175 -7.63 0.42 2.31
CA TYR A 175 -8.86 0.65 1.55
C TYR A 175 -9.23 -0.59 0.76
N THR A 176 -10.52 -0.89 0.74
CA THR A 176 -11.08 -1.93 -0.12
C THR A 176 -11.94 -1.28 -1.20
N LYS A 177 -11.80 -1.70 -2.44
CA LYS A 177 -12.65 -1.25 -3.53
C LYS A 177 -14.03 -1.89 -3.40
N ASN A 178 -15.02 -1.11 -2.98
CA ASN A 178 -16.43 -1.50 -3.00
C ASN A 178 -17.09 -0.89 -4.23
N GLY A 179 -17.25 -1.67 -5.29
CA GLY A 179 -17.73 -1.18 -6.59
C GLY A 179 -16.74 -0.17 -7.20
N LYS A 180 -17.17 1.10 -7.36
CA LYS A 180 -16.32 2.20 -7.87
C LYS A 180 -15.66 3.06 -6.78
N LYS A 181 -15.93 2.80 -5.51
CA LYS A 181 -15.42 3.59 -4.38
C LYS A 181 -14.37 2.81 -3.59
N LEU A 182 -13.36 3.51 -3.09
CA LEU A 182 -12.48 3.03 -2.04
C LEU A 182 -13.12 3.31 -0.68
N VAL A 183 -13.08 2.36 0.22
CA VAL A 183 -13.63 2.47 1.57
C VAL A 183 -12.52 2.11 2.55
N LEU A 184 -12.33 2.94 3.58
CA LEU A 184 -11.39 2.64 4.67
C LEU A 184 -11.78 1.31 5.32
N LYS A 185 -10.80 0.44 5.50
CA LYS A 185 -10.99 -0.83 6.19
C LYS A 185 -10.52 -0.67 7.64
N ASN A 186 -11.47 -0.68 8.56
CA ASN A 186 -11.21 -0.71 10.02
C ASN A 186 -10.67 -2.08 10.45
#